data_e7cf7d629271a2fc4853e00c4723c64e
#
_entry.id   e7cf7d629271a2fc4853e00c4723c64e
#
_cell.length_a   1.000
_cell.length_b   1.000
_cell.length_c   1.000
_cell.angle_alpha   90.00
_cell.angle_beta   90.00
_cell.angle_gamma   90.00
#
_symmetry.space_group_name_H-M   'P 1'
#
loop_
_entity.id
_entity.type
_entity.pdbx_description
1 polymer ?
#
loop_
_entity_poly.entity_id
_entity_poly.type
_entity_poly.pdbx_seq_one_letter_code
_entity_poly.pdbx_strand_id
1 'polypeptide(L)'
;LANYGEDLFKGAALYYSRYRPIYPASLIRFLITRFNLDGSGQMLDLGCGDGRLALRLTDWFEKIVGVDMEPEMIQLAQTLSREYRIENTERFIGDVEKYKSKFKDEFRMVTIAKAFHWMDRPVVLDHLYEMISDGGGIAIIDNFSPTGVLLPWQKKVRDVVDHWYGNERRAGNTIYSHPEITHQEIIANSKFDLEVHQIPPYELYWTINSIIGNHYSTSYGSKRFLGENVTSFEEHLKEELLAIDPTGVFIEEINTSVKLAFKK
;
A
#
# COMPACT_ATOMS: atom_id res chain seq x y z
N LEU A 1 3.35 18.41 -4.52
CA LEU A 1 2.81 17.48 -3.51
C LEU A 1 1.48 18.01 -3.02
N ALA A 2 0.40 17.24 -3.16
CA ALA A 2 -0.75 17.43 -2.30
C ALA A 2 -0.23 17.30 -0.87
N ASN A 3 -0.23 18.39 -0.10
CA ASN A 3 0.35 18.38 1.25
C ASN A 3 -0.67 17.73 2.21
N TYR A 4 -0.69 16.40 2.20
CA TYR A 4 -1.58 15.61 3.08
C TYR A 4 -1.20 15.71 4.56
N GLY A 5 -0.01 16.27 4.87
CA GLY A 5 0.51 16.40 6.24
C GLY A 5 1.08 15.08 6.81
N GLU A 6 1.73 15.20 7.97
CA GLU A 6 2.41 14.08 8.64
C GLU A 6 1.44 13.12 9.36
N ASP A 7 0.17 13.49 9.53
CA ASP A 7 -0.83 12.73 10.31
C ASP A 7 -1.74 11.84 9.44
N LEU A 8 -1.35 11.55 8.18
CA LEU A 8 -2.20 10.84 7.21
C LEU A 8 -2.70 9.48 7.73
N PHE A 9 -1.82 8.68 8.32
CA PHE A 9 -2.11 7.35 8.86
C PHE A 9 -1.95 7.22 10.38
N LYS A 10 -1.88 8.33 11.09
CA LYS A 10 -1.71 8.36 12.54
C LYS A 10 -2.78 7.53 13.27
N GLY A 11 -2.34 6.60 14.10
CA GLY A 11 -3.20 5.66 14.84
C GLY A 11 -3.77 4.52 14.00
N ALA A 12 -3.38 4.40 12.71
CA ALA A 12 -3.84 3.33 11.83
C ALA A 12 -2.92 2.10 11.82
N ALA A 13 -1.68 2.20 12.29
CA ALA A 13 -0.63 1.20 12.10
C ALA A 13 -1.02 -0.20 12.58
N LEU A 14 -1.61 -0.35 13.79
CA LEU A 14 -2.03 -1.64 14.32
C LEU A 14 -3.19 -2.25 13.50
N TYR A 15 -4.13 -1.42 13.05
CA TYR A 15 -5.22 -1.87 12.18
C TYR A 15 -4.69 -2.26 10.80
N TYR A 16 -3.73 -1.51 10.28
CA TYR A 16 -3.07 -1.80 9.03
C TYR A 16 -2.40 -3.17 9.07
N SER A 17 -1.57 -3.43 10.07
CA SER A 17 -0.87 -4.70 10.22
C SER A 17 -1.83 -5.89 10.37
N ARG A 18 -2.90 -5.71 11.12
CA ARG A 18 -3.82 -6.81 11.45
C ARG A 18 -4.85 -7.11 10.36
N TYR A 19 -5.34 -6.10 9.65
CA TYR A 19 -6.53 -6.24 8.82
C TYR A 19 -6.32 -5.98 7.33
N ARG A 20 -5.20 -5.35 6.93
CA ARG A 20 -4.90 -5.24 5.50
C ARG A 20 -4.59 -6.59 4.90
N PRO A 21 -5.17 -6.92 3.74
CA PRO A 21 -4.84 -8.17 3.03
C PRO A 21 -3.34 -8.28 2.76
N ILE A 22 -2.81 -9.48 2.94
CA ILE A 22 -1.43 -9.80 2.55
C ILE A 22 -1.34 -9.91 1.03
N TYR A 23 -0.19 -9.61 0.46
CA TYR A 23 0.04 -9.80 -0.97
C TYR A 23 0.04 -11.29 -1.32
N PRO A 24 -0.55 -11.71 -2.45
CA PRO A 24 -0.62 -13.12 -2.82
C PRO A 24 0.76 -13.68 -3.16
N ALA A 25 0.94 -14.99 -2.96
CA ALA A 25 2.20 -15.66 -3.31
C ALA A 25 2.51 -15.57 -4.81
N SER A 26 1.49 -15.48 -5.67
CA SER A 26 1.64 -15.26 -7.11
C SER A 26 2.35 -13.95 -7.43
N LEU A 27 2.06 -12.87 -6.71
CA LEU A 27 2.78 -11.59 -6.85
C LEU A 27 4.26 -11.74 -6.48
N ILE A 28 4.56 -12.40 -5.36
CA ILE A 28 5.94 -12.58 -4.91
C ILE A 28 6.74 -13.39 -5.95
N ARG A 29 6.19 -14.52 -6.44
CA ARG A 29 6.82 -15.32 -7.50
C ARG A 29 7.01 -14.52 -8.79
N PHE A 30 6.01 -13.71 -9.16
CA PHE A 30 6.10 -12.85 -10.34
C PHE A 30 7.28 -11.87 -10.22
N LEU A 31 7.41 -11.16 -9.10
CA LEU A 31 8.51 -10.22 -8.86
C LEU A 31 9.87 -10.93 -8.90
N ILE A 32 10.01 -12.06 -8.20
CA ILE A 32 11.24 -12.86 -8.19
C ILE A 32 11.65 -13.24 -9.61
N THR A 33 10.73 -13.78 -10.39
CA THR A 33 11.01 -14.23 -11.76
C THR A 33 11.32 -13.05 -12.68
N ARG A 34 10.52 -11.96 -12.58
CA ARG A 34 10.64 -10.82 -13.52
C ARG A 34 11.90 -10.00 -13.32
N PHE A 35 12.38 -9.90 -12.09
CA PHE A 35 13.63 -9.21 -11.74
C PHE A 35 14.82 -10.18 -11.63
N ASN A 36 14.66 -11.47 -11.95
CA ASN A 36 15.69 -12.49 -11.82
C ASN A 36 16.39 -12.47 -10.45
N LEU A 37 15.61 -12.35 -9.37
CA LEU A 37 16.15 -12.24 -8.03
C LEU A 37 16.83 -13.54 -7.60
N ASP A 38 18.01 -13.42 -6.99
CA ASP A 38 18.91 -14.52 -6.65
C ASP A 38 19.56 -14.40 -5.26
N GLY A 39 19.09 -13.47 -4.46
CA GLY A 39 19.64 -13.16 -3.14
C GLY A 39 20.67 -12.04 -3.14
N SER A 40 21.10 -11.56 -4.33
CA SER A 40 22.07 -10.48 -4.42
C SER A 40 21.43 -9.11 -4.63
N GLY A 41 22.20 -8.04 -4.34
CA GLY A 41 21.82 -6.65 -4.54
C GLY A 41 20.86 -6.12 -3.49
N GLN A 42 20.39 -4.89 -3.70
CA GLN A 42 19.56 -4.16 -2.75
C GLN A 42 18.16 -3.87 -3.31
N MET A 43 17.18 -3.82 -2.40
CA MET A 43 15.82 -3.40 -2.69
C MET A 43 15.45 -2.15 -1.89
N LEU A 44 14.71 -1.23 -2.51
CA LEU A 44 14.01 -0.14 -1.83
C LEU A 44 12.50 -0.45 -1.82
N ASP A 45 11.87 -0.39 -0.64
CA ASP A 45 10.42 -0.41 -0.48
C ASP A 45 9.96 0.99 -0.07
N LEU A 46 9.40 1.74 -1.01
CA LEU A 46 9.02 3.15 -0.84
C LEU A 46 7.52 3.27 -0.51
N GLY A 47 7.22 3.88 0.63
CA GLY A 47 5.90 3.79 1.27
C GLY A 47 5.71 2.39 1.85
N CYS A 48 6.72 1.90 2.58
CA CYS A 48 6.81 0.50 2.99
C CYS A 48 5.76 0.08 4.05
N GLY A 49 5.12 1.03 4.71
CA GLY A 49 4.19 0.76 5.80
C GLY A 49 4.82 -0.10 6.89
N ASP A 50 4.12 -1.14 7.32
CA ASP A 50 4.59 -2.12 8.29
C ASP A 50 5.64 -3.13 7.74
N GLY A 51 6.08 -2.96 6.50
CA GLY A 51 7.08 -3.78 5.84
C GLY A 51 6.58 -5.11 5.28
N ARG A 52 5.26 -5.36 5.25
CA ARG A 52 4.68 -6.66 4.87
C ARG A 52 5.08 -7.19 3.50
N LEU A 53 5.38 -6.33 2.53
CA LEU A 53 5.90 -6.75 1.23
C LEU A 53 7.39 -7.05 1.32
N ALA A 54 8.16 -6.14 1.90
CA ALA A 54 9.59 -6.27 2.10
C ALA A 54 9.97 -7.54 2.87
N LEU A 55 9.26 -7.85 3.96
CA LEU A 55 9.49 -9.05 4.79
C LEU A 55 9.36 -10.36 4.02
N ARG A 56 8.61 -10.39 2.92
CA ARG A 56 8.44 -11.57 2.07
C ARG A 56 9.51 -11.71 0.99
N LEU A 57 10.38 -10.72 0.88
CA LEU A 57 11.44 -10.67 -0.14
C LEU A 57 12.85 -10.69 0.49
N THR A 58 12.95 -10.84 1.82
CA THR A 58 14.24 -10.78 2.55
C THR A 58 15.27 -11.81 2.10
N ASP A 59 14.83 -13.01 1.71
CA ASP A 59 15.72 -14.07 1.21
C ASP A 59 16.26 -13.80 -0.20
N TRP A 60 15.70 -12.80 -0.88
CA TRP A 60 15.99 -12.50 -2.28
C TRP A 60 16.87 -11.25 -2.48
N PHE A 61 17.35 -10.66 -1.38
CA PHE A 61 18.23 -9.50 -1.43
C PHE A 61 19.26 -9.56 -0.29
N GLU A 62 20.44 -9.02 -0.56
CA GLU A 62 21.45 -8.81 0.50
C GLU A 62 20.97 -7.78 1.52
N LYS A 63 20.22 -6.78 1.06
CA LYS A 63 19.69 -5.70 1.88
C LYS A 63 18.38 -5.16 1.35
N ILE A 64 17.46 -4.86 2.26
CA ILE A 64 16.23 -4.14 1.95
C ILE A 64 16.16 -2.84 2.74
N VAL A 65 15.95 -1.75 2.05
CA VAL A 65 15.72 -0.42 2.60
C VAL A 65 14.23 -0.10 2.54
N GLY A 66 13.60 0.16 3.68
CA GLY A 66 12.21 0.62 3.74
C GLY A 66 12.14 2.11 4.10
N VAL A 67 11.34 2.86 3.36
CA VAL A 67 11.09 4.28 3.64
C VAL A 67 9.60 4.52 3.75
N ASP A 68 9.17 5.17 4.83
CA ASP A 68 7.78 5.59 5.03
C ASP A 68 7.74 6.91 5.80
N MET A 69 6.72 7.72 5.55
CA MET A 69 6.55 9.00 6.26
C MET A 69 5.95 8.81 7.65
N GLU A 70 5.24 7.70 7.90
CA GLU A 70 4.54 7.47 9.16
C GLU A 70 5.44 6.77 10.19
N PRO A 71 5.82 7.45 11.30
CA PRO A 71 6.71 6.87 12.31
C PRO A 71 6.17 5.61 12.97
N GLU A 72 4.84 5.51 13.20
CA GLU A 72 4.21 4.33 13.78
C GLU A 72 4.36 3.10 12.88
N MET A 73 4.29 3.28 11.55
CA MET A 73 4.51 2.22 10.57
C MET A 73 5.96 1.73 10.61
N ILE A 74 6.93 2.64 10.62
CA ILE A 74 8.35 2.29 10.71
C ILE A 74 8.67 1.55 12.02
N GLN A 75 8.13 2.00 13.14
CA GLN A 75 8.31 1.33 14.44
C GLN A 75 7.74 -0.10 14.40
N LEU A 76 6.58 -0.28 13.80
CA LEU A 76 5.95 -1.58 13.65
C LEU A 76 6.76 -2.49 12.72
N ALA A 77 7.22 -1.99 11.57
CA ALA A 77 8.08 -2.73 10.65
C ALA A 77 9.39 -3.19 11.31
N GLN A 78 10.00 -2.36 12.15
CA GLN A 78 11.20 -2.73 12.95
C GLN A 78 10.88 -3.82 13.99
N THR A 79 9.70 -3.74 14.61
CA THR A 79 9.25 -4.74 15.58
C THR A 79 9.05 -6.10 14.91
N LEU A 80 8.34 -6.13 13.78
CA LEU A 80 8.11 -7.35 12.99
C LEU A 80 9.44 -7.94 12.48
N SER A 81 10.38 -7.12 12.01
CA SER A 81 11.69 -7.61 11.58
C SER A 81 12.43 -8.32 12.74
N ARG A 82 12.38 -7.77 13.96
CA ARG A 82 12.99 -8.40 15.15
C ARG A 82 12.27 -9.70 15.55
N GLU A 83 10.94 -9.71 15.53
CA GLU A 83 10.14 -10.91 15.85
C GLU A 83 10.42 -12.06 14.89
N TYR A 84 10.58 -11.77 13.60
CA TYR A 84 10.92 -12.74 12.57
C TYR A 84 12.42 -13.01 12.43
N ARG A 85 13.27 -12.36 13.25
CA ARG A 85 14.76 -12.49 13.23
C ARG A 85 15.35 -12.16 11.86
N ILE A 86 14.81 -11.12 11.22
CA ILE A 86 15.28 -10.60 9.94
C ILE A 86 16.28 -9.48 10.21
N GLU A 87 17.52 -9.64 9.73
CA GLU A 87 18.64 -8.74 10.03
C GLU A 87 19.04 -7.86 8.83
N ASN A 88 18.65 -8.24 7.60
CA ASN A 88 19.05 -7.54 6.38
C ASN A 88 18.09 -6.40 5.97
N THR A 89 17.40 -5.77 6.95
CA THR A 89 16.48 -4.67 6.67
C THR A 89 16.86 -3.40 7.42
N GLU A 90 16.89 -2.27 6.72
CA GLU A 90 16.97 -0.92 7.30
C GLU A 90 15.67 -0.17 7.09
N ARG A 91 15.32 0.74 8.02
CA ARG A 91 14.07 1.51 7.96
C ARG A 91 14.33 2.99 8.22
N PHE A 92 13.73 3.85 7.41
CA PHE A 92 13.90 5.30 7.48
C PHE A 92 12.55 6.02 7.48
N ILE A 93 12.44 7.06 8.30
CA ILE A 93 11.26 7.94 8.33
C ILE A 93 11.50 9.12 7.39
N GLY A 94 10.63 9.30 6.39
CA GLY A 94 10.66 10.41 5.46
C GLY A 94 10.21 10.03 4.05
N ASP A 95 10.51 10.92 3.11
CA ASP A 95 10.31 10.68 1.68
C ASP A 95 11.60 10.29 0.96
N VAL A 96 11.49 9.92 -0.30
CA VAL A 96 12.63 9.49 -1.11
C VAL A 96 13.63 10.64 -1.36
N GLU A 97 13.15 11.88 -1.41
CA GLU A 97 14.00 13.04 -1.69
C GLU A 97 15.07 13.23 -0.62
N LYS A 98 14.70 12.97 0.64
CA LYS A 98 15.62 13.05 1.78
C LYS A 98 16.80 12.09 1.66
N TYR A 99 16.64 10.99 0.94
CA TYR A 99 17.63 9.90 0.87
C TYR A 99 18.29 9.74 -0.49
N LYS A 100 17.89 10.50 -1.52
CA LYS A 100 18.45 10.37 -2.88
C LYS A 100 19.96 10.51 -2.95
N SER A 101 20.55 11.39 -2.16
CA SER A 101 22.02 11.59 -2.14
C SER A 101 22.77 10.48 -1.42
N LYS A 102 22.09 9.69 -0.60
CA LYS A 102 22.67 8.56 0.14
C LYS A 102 22.77 7.31 -0.74
N PHE A 103 21.81 7.12 -1.66
CA PHE A 103 21.70 5.92 -2.47
C PHE A 103 21.78 6.30 -3.95
N LYS A 104 22.86 5.93 -4.62
CA LYS A 104 23.04 6.17 -6.04
C LYS A 104 23.44 4.88 -6.74
N ASP A 105 22.70 4.50 -7.79
CA ASP A 105 22.90 3.27 -8.56
C ASP A 105 22.98 1.98 -7.72
N GLU A 106 22.23 1.93 -6.59
CA GLU A 106 22.33 0.85 -5.62
C GLU A 106 21.18 -0.17 -5.71
N PHE A 107 19.99 0.26 -6.12
CA PHE A 107 18.83 -0.61 -6.03
C PHE A 107 18.59 -1.41 -7.32
N ARG A 108 18.57 -2.73 -7.17
CA ARG A 108 18.16 -3.66 -8.21
C ARG A 108 16.66 -3.62 -8.46
N MET A 109 15.89 -3.44 -7.39
CA MET A 109 14.43 -3.31 -7.45
C MET A 109 13.93 -2.25 -6.47
N VAL A 110 12.95 -1.48 -6.91
CA VAL A 110 12.16 -0.61 -6.05
C VAL A 110 10.72 -1.10 -6.05
N THR A 111 10.09 -1.20 -4.90
CA THR A 111 8.64 -1.44 -4.78
C THR A 111 7.94 -0.20 -4.27
N ILE A 112 6.76 0.09 -4.85
CA ILE A 112 5.82 1.12 -4.38
C ILE A 112 4.43 0.47 -4.38
N ALA A 113 4.04 -0.07 -3.22
CA ALA A 113 2.82 -0.84 -3.12
C ALA A 113 1.72 -0.03 -2.43
N LYS A 114 0.66 0.33 -3.18
CA LYS A 114 -0.49 1.14 -2.71
C LYS A 114 -0.09 2.50 -2.11
N ALA A 115 1.02 3.06 -2.55
CA ALA A 115 1.57 4.32 -2.03
C ALA A 115 1.81 5.40 -3.10
N PHE A 116 1.96 5.02 -4.38
CA PHE A 116 2.39 5.93 -5.43
C PHE A 116 1.45 7.12 -5.66
N HIS A 117 0.14 6.94 -5.42
CA HIS A 117 -0.85 8.02 -5.54
C HIS A 117 -0.74 9.13 -4.47
N TRP A 118 0.04 8.91 -3.41
CA TRP A 118 0.33 9.91 -2.38
C TRP A 118 1.54 10.79 -2.71
N MET A 119 2.31 10.45 -3.76
CA MET A 119 3.61 11.03 -4.07
C MET A 119 3.52 12.04 -5.22
N ASP A 120 4.50 12.94 -5.29
CA ASP A 120 4.78 13.67 -6.53
C ASP A 120 5.42 12.70 -7.53
N ARG A 121 4.56 12.03 -8.27
CA ARG A 121 4.93 10.88 -9.09
C ARG A 121 6.03 11.16 -10.12
N PRO A 122 6.00 12.29 -10.88
CA PRO A 122 7.08 12.62 -11.79
C PRO A 122 8.42 12.84 -11.09
N VAL A 123 8.41 13.60 -9.98
CA VAL A 123 9.62 13.91 -9.21
C VAL A 123 10.21 12.64 -8.58
N VAL A 124 9.34 11.77 -8.03
CA VAL A 124 9.76 10.48 -7.47
C VAL A 124 10.40 9.60 -8.53
N LEU A 125 9.84 9.50 -9.74
CA LEU A 125 10.42 8.71 -10.82
C LEU A 125 11.80 9.25 -11.23
N ASP A 126 11.97 10.57 -11.31
CA ASP A 126 13.28 11.16 -11.62
C ASP A 126 14.33 10.85 -10.54
N HIS A 127 13.96 10.92 -9.26
CA HIS A 127 14.87 10.54 -8.16
C HIS A 127 15.21 9.04 -8.20
N LEU A 128 14.22 8.18 -8.40
CA LEU A 128 14.44 6.74 -8.47
C LEU A 128 15.29 6.33 -9.67
N TYR A 129 15.23 7.07 -10.79
CA TYR A 129 16.09 6.80 -11.94
C TYR A 129 17.60 6.89 -11.61
N GLU A 130 17.97 7.80 -10.71
CA GLU A 130 19.35 7.97 -10.24
C GLU A 130 19.75 6.94 -9.17
N MET A 131 18.76 6.37 -8.44
CA MET A 131 18.99 5.43 -7.35
C MET A 131 19.04 3.97 -7.81
N ILE A 132 18.43 3.67 -8.94
CA ILE A 132 18.32 2.31 -9.49
C ILE A 132 19.57 1.99 -10.33
N SER A 133 20.15 0.81 -10.10
CA SER A 133 21.26 0.28 -10.88
C SER A 133 20.84 -0.05 -12.32
N ASP A 134 21.79 -0.14 -13.24
CA ASP A 134 21.54 -0.50 -14.63
C ASP A 134 20.86 -1.89 -14.70
N GLY A 135 19.82 -1.98 -15.51
CA GLY A 135 18.96 -3.17 -15.62
C GLY A 135 18.00 -3.40 -14.47
N GLY A 136 18.01 -2.53 -13.45
CA GLY A 136 17.04 -2.52 -12.37
C GLY A 136 15.74 -1.82 -12.76
N GLY A 137 14.77 -1.79 -11.83
CA GLY A 137 13.49 -1.17 -12.11
C GLY A 137 12.58 -1.02 -10.89
N ILE A 138 11.40 -0.48 -11.16
CA ILE A 138 10.35 -0.20 -10.17
C ILE A 138 9.17 -1.15 -10.41
N ALA A 139 8.59 -1.69 -9.33
CA ALA A 139 7.32 -2.37 -9.33
C ALA A 139 6.28 -1.52 -8.57
N ILE A 140 5.35 -0.91 -9.28
CA ILE A 140 4.21 -0.18 -8.71
C ILE A 140 3.02 -1.12 -8.66
N ILE A 141 2.52 -1.39 -7.45
CA ILE A 141 1.54 -2.43 -7.16
C ILE A 141 0.27 -1.80 -6.61
N ASP A 142 -0.86 -2.06 -7.29
CA ASP A 142 -2.18 -1.59 -6.89
C ASP A 142 -3.23 -2.66 -7.09
N ASN A 143 -4.29 -2.62 -6.26
CA ASN A 143 -5.52 -3.33 -6.57
C ASN A 143 -6.37 -2.50 -7.54
N PHE A 144 -7.16 -3.19 -8.35
CA PHE A 144 -8.12 -2.54 -9.24
C PHE A 144 -9.43 -3.33 -9.27
N SER A 145 -10.51 -2.66 -9.63
CA SER A 145 -11.78 -3.34 -9.93
C SER A 145 -11.98 -3.37 -11.45
N PRO A 146 -12.04 -4.56 -12.08
CA PRO A 146 -12.22 -4.66 -13.53
C PRO A 146 -13.51 -4.01 -14.03
N THR A 147 -14.56 -4.05 -13.23
CA THR A 147 -15.89 -3.52 -13.56
C THR A 147 -16.14 -2.12 -12.98
N GLY A 148 -15.35 -1.69 -12.01
CA GLY A 148 -15.61 -0.48 -11.22
C GLY A 148 -16.88 -0.54 -10.35
N VAL A 149 -17.57 -1.69 -10.34
CA VAL A 149 -18.85 -1.89 -9.63
C VAL A 149 -18.58 -2.47 -8.24
N LEU A 150 -19.17 -1.85 -7.23
CA LEU A 150 -19.12 -2.36 -5.85
C LEU A 150 -20.08 -3.52 -5.68
N LEU A 151 -19.65 -4.54 -4.94
CA LEU A 151 -20.51 -5.60 -4.43
C LEU A 151 -21.58 -5.01 -3.49
N PRO A 152 -22.74 -5.67 -3.31
CA PRO A 152 -23.82 -5.17 -2.45
C PRO A 152 -23.34 -4.79 -1.04
N TRP A 153 -22.54 -5.65 -0.41
CA TRP A 153 -21.99 -5.38 0.91
C TRP A 153 -20.96 -4.23 0.93
N GLN A 154 -20.15 -4.08 -0.12
CA GLN A 154 -19.21 -2.96 -0.24
C GLN A 154 -19.94 -1.63 -0.40
N LYS A 155 -21.05 -1.63 -1.15
CA LYS A 155 -21.92 -0.46 -1.28
C LYS A 155 -22.50 -0.08 0.08
N LYS A 156 -23.00 -1.07 0.84
CA LYS A 156 -23.54 -0.83 2.18
C LYS A 156 -22.47 -0.29 3.14
N VAL A 157 -21.25 -0.84 3.11
CA VAL A 157 -20.11 -0.28 3.88
C VAL A 157 -19.89 1.18 3.52
N ARG A 158 -19.90 1.52 2.23
CA ARG A 158 -19.76 2.91 1.80
C ARG A 158 -20.88 3.80 2.37
N ASP A 159 -22.14 3.37 2.25
CA ASP A 159 -23.30 4.15 2.70
C ASP A 159 -23.21 4.44 4.21
N VAL A 160 -22.83 3.44 5.03
CA VAL A 160 -22.63 3.62 6.47
C VAL A 160 -21.44 4.52 6.78
N VAL A 161 -20.31 4.35 6.06
CA VAL A 161 -19.13 5.22 6.21
C VAL A 161 -19.47 6.66 5.85
N ASP A 162 -20.16 6.91 4.74
CA ASP A 162 -20.56 8.25 4.33
C ASP A 162 -21.50 8.91 5.35
N HIS A 163 -22.36 8.11 6.01
CA HIS A 163 -23.22 8.60 7.09
C HIS A 163 -22.43 9.09 8.31
N TRP A 164 -21.40 8.34 8.75
CA TRP A 164 -20.67 8.63 9.98
C TRP A 164 -19.45 9.55 9.80
N TYR A 165 -18.76 9.46 8.65
CA TYR A 165 -17.55 10.23 8.35
C TYR A 165 -17.81 11.41 7.41
N GLY A 166 -19.01 11.47 6.80
CA GLY A 166 -19.35 12.41 5.74
C GLY A 166 -18.88 11.94 4.35
N ASN A 167 -19.40 12.60 3.31
CA ASN A 167 -19.13 12.24 1.92
C ASN A 167 -17.71 12.59 1.45
N GLU A 168 -17.05 13.49 2.16
CA GLU A 168 -15.70 13.94 1.82
C GLU A 168 -14.65 13.07 2.52
N ARG A 169 -13.83 12.37 1.74
CA ARG A 169 -12.76 11.54 2.28
C ARG A 169 -11.61 12.41 2.76
N ARG A 170 -11.43 12.50 4.05
CA ARG A 170 -10.29 13.20 4.65
C ARG A 170 -8.98 12.48 4.31
N ALA A 171 -7.94 13.26 4.01
CA ALA A 171 -6.59 12.76 3.81
C ALA A 171 -5.63 13.70 4.56
N GLY A 172 -5.26 13.30 5.79
CA GLY A 172 -4.50 14.16 6.69
C GLY A 172 -5.21 15.49 6.93
N ASN A 173 -4.58 16.58 6.48
CA ASN A 173 -5.10 17.96 6.65
C ASN A 173 -5.96 18.45 5.47
N THR A 174 -6.24 17.60 4.47
CA THR A 174 -6.98 17.96 3.25
C THR A 174 -7.98 16.86 2.88
N ILE A 175 -8.61 17.00 1.72
CA ILE A 175 -9.55 16.04 1.15
C ILE A 175 -8.81 15.25 0.05
N TYR A 176 -9.00 13.94 0.03
CA TYR A 176 -8.44 13.09 -1.01
C TYR A 176 -9.14 13.34 -2.34
N SER A 177 -8.36 13.59 -3.37
CA SER A 177 -8.82 13.57 -4.76
C SER A 177 -8.07 12.49 -5.54
N HIS A 178 -8.79 11.73 -6.34
CA HIS A 178 -8.13 10.80 -7.26
C HIS A 178 -7.26 11.57 -8.25
N PRO A 179 -6.01 11.13 -8.49
CA PRO A 179 -5.20 11.72 -9.54
C PRO A 179 -5.87 11.60 -10.90
N GLU A 180 -5.98 12.71 -11.64
CA GLU A 180 -6.57 12.73 -12.99
C GLU A 180 -5.73 11.94 -14.00
N ILE A 181 -4.39 12.00 -13.87
CA ILE A 181 -3.45 11.28 -14.73
C ILE A 181 -3.17 9.91 -14.13
N THR A 182 -3.27 8.86 -14.92
CA THR A 182 -3.02 7.49 -14.47
C THR A 182 -1.54 7.25 -14.14
N HIS A 183 -1.24 6.21 -13.34
CA HIS A 183 0.15 5.80 -13.10
C HIS A 183 0.85 5.36 -14.39
N GLN A 184 0.12 4.71 -15.30
CA GLN A 184 0.65 4.29 -16.61
C GLN A 184 1.11 5.47 -17.46
N GLU A 185 0.28 6.52 -17.55
CA GLU A 185 0.63 7.73 -18.30
C GLU A 185 1.85 8.44 -17.72
N ILE A 186 1.93 8.54 -16.38
CA ILE A 186 3.11 9.14 -15.73
C ILE A 186 4.39 8.36 -16.03
N ILE A 187 4.35 7.02 -15.93
CA ILE A 187 5.51 6.18 -16.20
C ILE A 187 5.88 6.22 -17.69
N ALA A 188 4.89 6.14 -18.59
CA ALA A 188 5.13 6.18 -20.02
C ALA A 188 5.79 7.49 -20.50
N ASN A 189 5.55 8.60 -19.78
CA ASN A 189 6.15 9.90 -20.03
C ASN A 189 7.48 10.12 -19.27
N SER A 190 8.01 9.10 -18.59
CA SER A 190 9.26 9.16 -17.85
C SER A 190 10.43 8.56 -18.64
N LYS A 191 11.60 8.47 -17.99
CA LYS A 191 12.81 7.84 -18.55
C LYS A 191 12.76 6.29 -18.51
N PHE A 192 11.72 5.69 -17.94
CA PHE A 192 11.59 4.25 -17.77
C PHE A 192 10.82 3.61 -18.92
N ASP A 193 11.11 2.34 -19.20
CA ASP A 193 10.28 1.49 -20.05
C ASP A 193 9.15 0.87 -19.23
N LEU A 194 7.89 1.07 -19.67
CA LEU A 194 6.69 0.61 -18.98
C LEU A 194 6.26 -0.77 -19.47
N GLU A 195 5.98 -1.67 -18.51
CA GLU A 195 5.19 -2.88 -18.72
C GLU A 195 4.01 -2.91 -17.75
N VAL A 196 2.88 -3.48 -18.18
CA VAL A 196 1.68 -3.63 -17.34
C VAL A 196 1.29 -5.09 -17.26
N HIS A 197 1.18 -5.58 -16.04
CA HIS A 197 0.84 -6.98 -15.76
C HIS A 197 -0.34 -7.08 -14.79
N GLN A 198 -1.10 -8.15 -14.95
CA GLN A 198 -2.18 -8.55 -14.07
C GLN A 198 -1.77 -9.83 -13.35
N ILE A 199 -1.82 -9.81 -12.03
CA ILE A 199 -1.58 -11.01 -11.23
C ILE A 199 -2.87 -11.82 -11.19
N PRO A 200 -2.82 -13.17 -11.25
CA PRO A 200 -4.01 -13.98 -11.12
C PRO A 200 -4.85 -13.58 -9.91
N PRO A 201 -6.16 -13.37 -10.09
CA PRO A 201 -7.03 -12.95 -9.00
C PRO A 201 -7.12 -14.03 -7.92
N TYR A 202 -7.49 -13.61 -6.72
CA TYR A 202 -7.72 -14.53 -5.60
C TYR A 202 -8.89 -14.06 -4.77
N GLU A 203 -9.59 -15.01 -4.14
CA GLU A 203 -10.68 -14.72 -3.24
C GLU A 203 -10.17 -14.34 -1.85
N LEU A 204 -10.77 -13.31 -1.28
CA LEU A 204 -10.56 -12.86 0.08
C LEU A 204 -11.86 -12.99 0.85
N TYR A 205 -11.80 -13.64 2.01
CA TYR A 205 -12.93 -13.81 2.91
C TYR A 205 -12.88 -12.74 3.99
N TRP A 206 -13.90 -11.91 4.02
CA TRP A 206 -14.06 -10.84 4.98
C TRP A 206 -15.04 -11.25 6.07
N THR A 207 -14.66 -11.08 7.32
CA THR A 207 -15.59 -11.05 8.46
C THR A 207 -15.97 -9.60 8.77
N ILE A 208 -17.07 -9.38 9.48
CA ILE A 208 -17.46 -8.03 9.90
C ILE A 208 -16.32 -7.33 10.64
N ASN A 209 -15.64 -8.03 11.56
CA ASN A 209 -14.51 -7.47 12.28
C ASN A 209 -13.34 -7.08 11.36
N SER A 210 -13.06 -7.88 10.32
CA SER A 210 -12.00 -7.56 9.37
C SER A 210 -12.39 -6.41 8.42
N ILE A 211 -13.66 -6.25 8.08
CA ILE A 211 -14.18 -5.11 7.33
C ILE A 211 -14.00 -3.82 8.14
N ILE A 212 -14.45 -3.81 9.40
CA ILE A 212 -14.31 -2.67 10.32
C ILE A 212 -12.82 -2.33 10.51
N GLY A 213 -12.00 -3.34 10.83
CA GLY A 213 -10.57 -3.14 11.04
C GLY A 213 -9.82 -2.65 9.80
N ASN A 214 -10.18 -3.17 8.62
CA ASN A 214 -9.63 -2.69 7.35
C ASN A 214 -10.05 -1.24 7.07
N HIS A 215 -11.28 -0.86 7.39
CA HIS A 215 -11.72 0.54 7.30
C HIS A 215 -10.86 1.45 8.19
N TYR A 216 -10.63 1.08 9.45
CA TYR A 216 -9.78 1.84 10.38
C TYR A 216 -8.30 1.93 9.97
N SER A 217 -7.86 1.08 9.05
CA SER A 217 -6.51 1.11 8.49
C SER A 217 -6.34 2.10 7.34
N THR A 218 -7.41 2.76 6.91
CA THR A 218 -7.38 3.75 5.83
C THR A 218 -7.08 5.16 6.37
N SER A 219 -6.58 6.04 5.52
CA SER A 219 -6.30 7.44 5.87
C SER A 219 -7.54 8.20 6.33
N TYR A 220 -8.71 7.88 5.77
CA TYR A 220 -10.00 8.53 6.05
C TYR A 220 -10.85 7.80 7.09
N GLY A 221 -10.52 6.55 7.42
CA GLY A 221 -11.29 5.69 8.33
C GLY A 221 -10.79 5.68 9.77
N SER A 222 -9.86 6.55 10.15
CA SER A 222 -9.31 6.55 11.51
C SER A 222 -10.40 6.73 12.57
N LYS A 223 -10.35 5.92 13.64
CA LYS A 223 -11.26 6.02 14.81
C LYS A 223 -11.32 7.41 15.42
N ARG A 224 -10.23 8.18 15.34
CA ARG A 224 -10.17 9.55 15.88
C ARG A 224 -11.21 10.49 15.29
N PHE A 225 -11.70 10.20 14.08
CA PHE A 225 -12.71 11.02 13.41
C PHE A 225 -14.13 10.76 13.90
N LEU A 226 -14.36 9.61 14.55
CA LEU A 226 -15.65 9.27 15.16
C LEU A 226 -15.80 9.80 16.59
N GLY A 227 -14.71 10.06 17.31
CA GLY A 227 -14.76 10.48 18.70
C GLY A 227 -15.50 9.45 19.57
N GLU A 228 -16.58 9.88 20.23
CA GLU A 228 -17.41 9.02 21.08
C GLU A 228 -18.34 8.08 20.30
N ASN A 229 -18.48 8.27 19.00
CA ASN A 229 -19.42 7.52 18.16
C ASN A 229 -18.86 6.17 17.65
N VAL A 230 -17.68 5.74 18.09
CA VAL A 230 -17.04 4.49 17.62
C VAL A 230 -17.97 3.29 17.76
N THR A 231 -18.54 3.08 18.95
CA THR A 231 -19.41 1.93 19.22
C THR A 231 -20.66 1.97 18.34
N SER A 232 -21.29 3.13 18.23
CA SER A 232 -22.51 3.29 17.40
C SER A 232 -22.24 3.04 15.92
N PHE A 233 -21.08 3.48 15.40
CA PHE A 233 -20.66 3.16 14.05
C PHE A 233 -20.44 1.65 13.83
N GLU A 234 -19.73 1.00 14.77
CA GLU A 234 -19.44 -0.44 14.68
C GLU A 234 -20.74 -1.28 14.74
N GLU A 235 -21.67 -0.92 15.63
CA GLU A 235 -22.98 -1.57 15.74
C GLU A 235 -23.82 -1.36 14.47
N HIS A 236 -23.94 -0.12 13.98
CA HIS A 236 -24.70 0.17 12.76
C HIS A 236 -24.13 -0.61 11.56
N LEU A 237 -22.81 -0.59 11.35
CA LEU A 237 -22.20 -1.33 10.25
C LEU A 237 -22.40 -2.84 10.37
N LYS A 238 -22.32 -3.39 11.59
CA LYS A 238 -22.58 -4.81 11.86
C LYS A 238 -24.02 -5.19 11.55
N GLU A 239 -25.01 -4.41 12.00
CA GLU A 239 -26.43 -4.65 11.74
C GLU A 239 -26.73 -4.66 10.25
N GLU A 240 -26.26 -3.66 9.51
CA GLU A 240 -26.47 -3.53 8.09
C GLU A 240 -25.80 -4.66 7.28
N LEU A 241 -24.62 -5.12 7.70
CA LEU A 241 -23.96 -6.26 7.06
C LEU A 241 -24.67 -7.59 7.36
N LEU A 242 -25.12 -7.82 8.60
CA LEU A 242 -25.87 -9.02 8.96
C LEU A 242 -27.26 -9.07 8.28
N ALA A 243 -27.83 -7.93 7.93
CA ALA A 243 -29.04 -7.87 7.12
C ALA A 243 -28.82 -8.36 5.66
N ILE A 244 -27.59 -8.25 5.14
CA ILE A 244 -27.22 -8.77 3.80
C ILE A 244 -26.92 -10.26 3.88
N ASP A 245 -26.07 -10.67 4.84
CA ASP A 245 -25.69 -12.06 5.07
C ASP A 245 -25.59 -12.35 6.58
N PRO A 246 -26.53 -13.13 7.15
CA PRO A 246 -26.52 -13.47 8.57
C PRO A 246 -25.29 -14.23 9.04
N THR A 247 -24.51 -14.83 8.15
CA THR A 247 -23.23 -15.48 8.50
C THR A 247 -22.13 -14.46 8.85
N GLY A 248 -22.29 -13.21 8.39
CA GLY A 248 -21.32 -12.14 8.57
C GLY A 248 -20.00 -12.38 7.83
N VAL A 249 -20.02 -13.24 6.79
CA VAL A 249 -18.84 -13.55 5.96
C VAL A 249 -19.11 -13.13 4.52
N PHE A 250 -18.20 -12.38 3.95
CA PHE A 250 -18.31 -11.80 2.60
C PHE A 250 -17.10 -12.17 1.77
N ILE A 251 -17.33 -12.47 0.49
CA ILE A 251 -16.26 -12.82 -0.45
C ILE A 251 -15.99 -11.66 -1.39
N GLU A 252 -14.73 -11.37 -1.61
CA GLU A 252 -14.25 -10.38 -2.57
C GLU A 252 -13.16 -11.00 -3.44
N GLU A 253 -13.30 -10.89 -4.76
CA GLU A 253 -12.22 -11.20 -5.69
C GLU A 253 -11.26 -10.01 -5.75
N ILE A 254 -10.02 -10.26 -5.37
CA ILE A 254 -8.96 -9.25 -5.38
C ILE A 254 -8.18 -9.34 -6.69
N ASN A 255 -8.23 -8.27 -7.46
CA ASN A 255 -7.45 -8.09 -8.67
C ASN A 255 -6.26 -7.17 -8.40
N THR A 256 -5.06 -7.64 -8.73
CA THR A 256 -3.81 -6.90 -8.51
C THR A 256 -3.16 -6.57 -9.84
N SER A 257 -2.88 -5.29 -10.06
CA SER A 257 -2.13 -4.79 -11.20
C SER A 257 -0.72 -4.40 -10.78
N VAL A 258 0.27 -4.78 -11.60
CA VAL A 258 1.67 -4.39 -11.43
C VAL A 258 2.11 -3.61 -12.66
N LYS A 259 2.56 -2.38 -12.46
CA LYS A 259 3.24 -1.58 -13.48
C LYS A 259 4.72 -1.70 -13.19
N LEU A 260 5.46 -2.26 -14.12
CA LEU A 260 6.92 -2.30 -14.05
C LEU A 260 7.49 -1.14 -14.85
N ALA A 261 8.52 -0.52 -14.31
CA ALA A 261 9.23 0.58 -14.92
C ALA A 261 10.72 0.26 -14.89
N PHE A 262 11.29 -0.19 -16.03
CA PHE A 262 12.70 -0.58 -16.11
C PHE A 262 13.57 0.60 -16.55
N LYS A 263 14.75 0.72 -15.93
CA LYS A 263 15.77 1.69 -16.34
C LYS A 263 16.29 1.32 -17.73
N LYS A 264 16.23 2.30 -18.66
CA LYS A 264 16.74 2.18 -20.03
C LYS A 264 18.24 2.10 -20.05
#